data_556e738fa3b1e91c9d0e4e99933f7884
#
_entry.id   556e738fa3b1e91c9d0e4e99933f7884
#
_cell.length_a   1.000
_cell.length_b   1.000
_cell.length_c   1.000
_cell.angle_alpha   90.00
_cell.angle_beta   90.00
_cell.angle_gamma   90.00
#
_symmetry.space_group_name_H-M   'P 1'
#
loop_
_entity.id
_entity.type
_entity.pdbx_description
1 polymer ?
#
loop_
_entity_poly.entity_id
_entity_poly.type
_entity_poly.pdbx_seq_one_letter_code
_entity_poly.pdbx_strand_id
1 'polypeptide(L)'
;MKRIKSFFKILGMLVLCASFTGCGVNGNIDDYAVNTGYGDSDTVKSSSGVSRDSIKVGVIHLSDPAEGSGYTYTHDIGIMGMQQNLGLSDSQIIRKINVNDSDKEATRKAIKECIDEGCNIIFSTSWGYMETTAQMAEEYPDVYFSHGTGYMSNGKNFNNYFGRIYQPRYLSGIVAGMNTKTNKIGYVAAMGSENSEVTGGIDAFALGVYSVNPSAQIYVKVTNSWYDPAAEKAAASTLLDMNCDVITQHCDTTYPQLLAQQKNVYSIGYNSDMSKDAPDACLCSVIWNWSAYYTAAVQSVIDGTWDGSNYYGGMNEIGRAHV
;
A
#
# COMPACT_ATOMS: atom_id res chain seq x y z
N MET A 1 -68.48 -14.25 -34.38
CA MET A 1 -67.76 -15.51 -34.13
C MET A 1 -66.74 -15.75 -35.23
N LYS A 2 -65.47 -15.35 -35.03
CA LYS A 2 -64.34 -15.80 -35.85
C LYS A 2 -63.13 -15.92 -34.95
N ARG A 3 -62.60 -17.14 -34.85
CA ARG A 3 -61.38 -17.47 -34.13
C ARG A 3 -60.18 -16.94 -34.93
N ILE A 4 -59.27 -16.20 -34.28
CA ILE A 4 -57.96 -15.84 -34.82
C ILE A 4 -56.94 -16.71 -34.10
N LYS A 5 -56.29 -17.56 -34.90
CA LYS A 5 -55.13 -18.39 -34.50
C LYS A 5 -53.88 -17.51 -34.40
N SER A 6 -53.26 -17.52 -33.21
CA SER A 6 -51.97 -16.88 -33.00
C SER A 6 -50.87 -17.78 -33.56
N PHE A 7 -50.05 -17.26 -34.49
CA PHE A 7 -48.86 -17.90 -35.00
C PHE A 7 -47.65 -17.42 -34.17
N PHE A 8 -47.07 -18.33 -33.43
CA PHE A 8 -45.74 -18.12 -32.85
C PHE A 8 -44.67 -18.26 -33.96
N LYS A 9 -44.02 -17.16 -34.29
CA LYS A 9 -42.78 -17.16 -35.06
C LYS A 9 -41.61 -17.15 -34.07
N ILE A 10 -40.90 -18.24 -33.97
CA ILE A 10 -39.59 -18.36 -33.35
C ILE A 10 -38.61 -17.69 -34.28
N LEU A 11 -38.11 -16.52 -33.92
CA LEU A 11 -37.02 -15.83 -34.59
C LEU A 11 -35.70 -16.27 -33.92
N GLY A 12 -34.96 -17.11 -34.63
CA GLY A 12 -33.64 -17.53 -34.21
C GLY A 12 -32.69 -16.31 -34.19
N MET A 13 -32.13 -16.01 -33.01
CA MET A 13 -31.14 -14.96 -32.81
C MET A 13 -29.79 -15.58 -33.20
N LEU A 14 -29.29 -15.25 -34.37
CA LEU A 14 -27.90 -15.50 -34.76
C LEU A 14 -26.99 -14.64 -33.85
N VAL A 15 -26.21 -15.29 -33.02
CA VAL A 15 -25.12 -14.64 -32.30
C VAL A 15 -23.99 -14.40 -33.31
N LEU A 16 -23.87 -13.15 -33.74
CA LEU A 16 -22.73 -12.69 -34.55
C LEU A 16 -21.56 -12.50 -33.58
N CYS A 17 -20.63 -13.45 -33.54
CA CYS A 17 -19.31 -13.22 -32.94
C CYS A 17 -18.56 -12.19 -33.76
N ALA A 18 -18.65 -10.93 -33.42
CA ALA A 18 -17.75 -9.91 -33.93
C ALA A 18 -16.39 -10.12 -33.27
N SER A 19 -15.46 -10.66 -34.01
CA SER A 19 -14.04 -10.69 -33.68
C SER A 19 -13.54 -9.25 -33.64
N PHE A 20 -13.43 -8.67 -32.47
CA PHE A 20 -12.64 -7.46 -32.27
C PHE A 20 -11.16 -7.86 -32.35
N THR A 21 -10.55 -7.63 -33.52
CA THR A 21 -9.10 -7.50 -33.59
C THR A 21 -8.70 -6.21 -32.92
N GLY A 22 -8.55 -6.26 -31.60
CA GLY A 22 -7.91 -5.21 -30.83
C GLY A 22 -6.44 -5.18 -31.21
N CYS A 23 -5.91 -3.99 -31.48
CA CYS A 23 -4.49 -3.74 -31.59
C CYS A 23 -3.79 -4.35 -30.37
N GLY A 24 -2.93 -5.33 -30.62
CA GLY A 24 -2.17 -5.98 -29.56
C GLY A 24 -1.17 -5.00 -28.96
N VAL A 25 -1.44 -4.62 -27.73
CA VAL A 25 -0.36 -4.32 -26.81
C VAL A 25 0.11 -5.69 -26.34
N ASN A 26 1.15 -6.20 -26.97
CA ASN A 26 1.91 -7.35 -26.48
C ASN A 26 2.73 -6.91 -25.27
N GLY A 27 2.06 -6.61 -24.16
CA GLY A 27 2.64 -6.67 -22.84
C GLY A 27 2.35 -8.06 -22.32
N ASN A 28 3.34 -8.90 -22.26
CA ASN A 28 3.23 -10.20 -21.65
C ASN A 28 2.87 -9.97 -20.17
N ILE A 29 1.77 -10.57 -19.68
CA ILE A 29 1.41 -10.52 -18.25
C ILE A 29 2.55 -11.08 -17.40
N ASP A 30 3.39 -11.91 -18.00
CA ASP A 30 4.59 -12.48 -17.37
C ASP A 30 5.69 -11.44 -17.07
N ASP A 31 5.66 -10.24 -17.69
CA ASP A 31 6.62 -9.17 -17.40
C ASP A 31 6.31 -8.44 -16.05
N TYR A 32 5.14 -8.70 -15.47
CA TYR A 32 4.76 -8.28 -14.10
C TYR A 32 4.71 -9.44 -13.11
N ALA A 33 5.05 -10.64 -13.54
CA ALA A 33 5.23 -11.74 -12.63
C ALA A 33 6.45 -11.41 -11.76
N VAL A 34 6.19 -10.98 -10.52
CA VAL A 34 7.19 -11.05 -9.46
C VAL A 34 7.71 -12.47 -9.52
N ASN A 35 8.97 -12.61 -9.85
CA ASN A 35 9.64 -13.90 -9.93
C ASN A 35 9.56 -14.56 -8.55
N THR A 36 8.51 -15.33 -8.32
CA THR A 36 8.39 -16.24 -7.17
C THR A 36 9.16 -17.51 -7.47
N GLY A 37 10.24 -17.39 -8.25
CA GLY A 37 11.14 -18.49 -8.53
C GLY A 37 11.73 -18.99 -7.22
N TYR A 38 11.16 -20.05 -6.71
CA TYR A 38 11.91 -21.05 -6.00
C TYR A 38 12.93 -21.59 -7.02
N GLY A 39 14.00 -20.83 -7.21
CA GLY A 39 15.18 -21.28 -7.95
C GLY A 39 15.87 -22.32 -7.12
N ASP A 40 16.29 -23.39 -7.79
CA ASP A 40 17.12 -24.44 -7.23
C ASP A 40 18.22 -23.89 -6.33
N SER A 41 18.35 -24.53 -5.18
CA SER A 41 19.31 -24.26 -4.14
C SER A 41 20.76 -24.42 -4.64
N ASP A 42 21.28 -23.38 -5.28
CA ASP A 42 22.71 -23.15 -5.19
C ASP A 42 22.97 -22.58 -3.80
N THR A 43 23.69 -23.32 -3.03
CA THR A 43 24.06 -23.12 -1.62
C THR A 43 24.30 -21.64 -1.32
N VAL A 44 23.28 -20.97 -0.74
CA VAL A 44 23.46 -19.70 -0.05
C VAL A 44 24.51 -19.94 1.02
N LYS A 45 25.65 -19.27 0.90
CA LYS A 45 26.64 -19.27 1.99
C LYS A 45 25.91 -18.70 3.20
N SER A 46 25.64 -19.54 4.19
CA SER A 46 25.14 -19.12 5.48
C SER A 46 26.11 -18.05 6.00
N SER A 47 25.69 -16.80 5.95
CA SER A 47 26.37 -15.76 6.70
C SER A 47 26.22 -16.13 8.17
N SER A 48 27.26 -15.95 8.98
CA SER A 48 27.09 -16.05 10.43
C SER A 48 26.09 -14.96 10.81
N GLY A 49 24.91 -15.33 11.33
CA GLY A 49 23.89 -14.38 11.74
C GLY A 49 24.41 -13.37 12.75
N VAL A 50 23.68 -12.31 12.95
CA VAL A 50 23.98 -11.26 13.94
C VAL A 50 23.26 -11.59 15.25
N SER A 51 23.96 -11.55 16.38
CA SER A 51 23.27 -11.86 17.66
C SER A 51 22.15 -10.85 17.94
N ARG A 52 21.06 -11.30 18.55
CA ARG A 52 19.92 -10.46 18.92
C ARG A 52 20.35 -9.26 19.79
N ASP A 53 21.30 -9.46 20.69
CA ASP A 53 21.75 -8.41 21.62
C ASP A 53 22.59 -7.32 20.92
N SER A 54 23.16 -7.63 19.75
CA SER A 54 24.04 -6.71 19.01
C SER A 54 23.43 -6.14 17.73
N ILE A 55 22.32 -6.70 17.22
CA ILE A 55 21.69 -6.20 16.01
C ILE A 55 21.22 -4.76 16.18
N LYS A 56 21.47 -3.94 15.17
CA LYS A 56 20.91 -2.59 15.07
C LYS A 56 20.15 -2.43 13.77
N VAL A 57 19.01 -1.77 13.85
CA VAL A 57 18.08 -1.55 12.75
C VAL A 57 17.99 -0.06 12.47
N GLY A 58 18.36 0.34 11.25
CA GLY A 58 18.14 1.70 10.75
C GLY A 58 16.81 1.82 10.05
N VAL A 59 16.14 2.97 10.19
CA VAL A 59 14.94 3.28 9.42
C VAL A 59 14.96 4.74 8.98
N ILE A 60 14.62 4.98 7.71
CA ILE A 60 14.62 6.31 7.10
C ILE A 60 13.18 6.66 6.73
N HIS A 61 12.70 7.74 7.33
CA HIS A 61 11.34 8.24 7.21
C HIS A 61 11.26 9.58 6.48
N LEU A 62 10.19 9.75 5.69
CA LEU A 62 9.87 11.00 4.99
C LEU A 62 9.55 12.16 5.92
N SER A 63 8.79 11.89 6.98
CA SER A 63 8.32 12.88 7.95
C SER A 63 8.55 12.38 9.38
N ASP A 64 8.08 13.13 10.36
CA ASP A 64 8.10 12.72 11.75
C ASP A 64 6.91 11.79 12.04
N PRO A 65 7.13 10.54 12.50
CA PRO A 65 6.05 9.63 12.86
C PRO A 65 5.17 10.14 14.02
N ALA A 66 5.64 11.14 14.79
CA ALA A 66 4.85 11.76 15.85
C ALA A 66 3.60 12.51 15.33
N GLU A 67 3.46 12.71 14.02
CA GLU A 67 2.22 13.23 13.42
C GLU A 67 1.01 12.31 13.69
N GLY A 68 1.23 11.02 13.99
CA GLY A 68 0.21 10.11 14.50
C GLY A 68 -0.74 9.53 13.45
N SER A 69 -0.53 9.82 12.16
CA SER A 69 -1.32 9.29 11.04
C SER A 69 -0.47 9.24 9.76
N GLY A 70 -1.02 8.65 8.68
CA GLY A 70 -0.41 8.62 7.37
C GLY A 70 0.69 7.56 7.20
N TYR A 71 1.42 7.69 6.09
CA TYR A 71 2.36 6.69 5.61
C TYR A 71 3.54 6.46 6.57
N THR A 72 4.25 7.53 6.95
CA THR A 72 5.40 7.44 7.87
C THR A 72 5.02 6.85 9.22
N TYR A 73 3.89 7.29 9.79
CA TYR A 73 3.38 6.76 11.05
C TYR A 73 3.14 5.25 10.99
N THR A 74 2.51 4.76 9.92
CA THR A 74 2.21 3.33 9.80
C THR A 74 3.47 2.47 9.65
N HIS A 75 4.51 2.99 9.00
CA HIS A 75 5.81 2.33 8.97
C HIS A 75 6.47 2.28 10.34
N ASP A 76 6.43 3.38 11.10
CA ASP A 76 7.02 3.42 12.44
C ASP A 76 6.28 2.50 13.43
N ILE A 77 4.95 2.42 13.37
CA ILE A 77 4.17 1.41 14.10
C ILE A 77 4.64 -0.01 13.75
N GLY A 78 4.95 -0.26 12.48
CA GLY A 78 5.53 -1.53 12.04
C GLY A 78 6.91 -1.80 12.67
N ILE A 79 7.76 -0.79 12.74
CA ILE A 79 9.09 -0.87 13.41
C ILE A 79 8.91 -1.13 14.92
N MET A 80 8.00 -0.42 15.59
CA MET A 80 7.70 -0.66 17.01
C MET A 80 7.18 -2.08 17.25
N GLY A 81 6.31 -2.57 16.38
CA GLY A 81 5.81 -3.95 16.46
C GLY A 81 6.93 -4.99 16.26
N MET A 82 7.83 -4.78 15.32
CA MET A 82 9.04 -5.61 15.13
C MET A 82 9.93 -5.57 16.37
N GLN A 83 10.21 -4.38 16.91
CA GLN A 83 11.00 -4.19 18.11
C GLN A 83 10.41 -4.99 19.29
N GLN A 84 9.10 -4.92 19.50
CA GLN A 84 8.39 -5.68 20.52
C GLN A 84 8.47 -7.20 20.28
N ASN A 85 8.20 -7.65 19.05
CA ASN A 85 8.18 -9.06 18.67
C ASN A 85 9.55 -9.73 18.87
N LEU A 86 10.62 -8.99 18.62
CA LEU A 86 12.01 -9.48 18.74
C LEU A 86 12.66 -9.18 20.10
N GLY A 87 11.98 -8.40 20.95
CA GLY A 87 12.51 -8.01 22.27
C GLY A 87 13.73 -7.09 22.17
N LEU A 88 13.78 -6.21 21.15
CA LEU A 88 14.89 -5.28 20.97
C LEU A 88 14.72 -4.05 21.86
N SER A 89 15.84 -3.48 22.31
CA SER A 89 15.86 -2.24 23.07
C SER A 89 15.75 -1.01 22.15
N ASP A 90 15.36 0.15 22.70
CA ASP A 90 15.31 1.41 21.98
C ASP A 90 16.65 1.81 21.35
N SER A 91 17.75 1.48 22.01
CA SER A 91 19.11 1.77 21.51
C SER A 91 19.52 0.97 20.25
N GLN A 92 18.75 -0.06 19.92
CA GLN A 92 18.96 -0.86 18.72
C GLN A 92 18.17 -0.35 17.51
N ILE A 93 17.30 0.65 17.69
CA ILE A 93 16.48 1.22 16.62
C ILE A 93 16.93 2.66 16.33
N ILE A 94 17.53 2.84 15.16
CA ILE A 94 18.06 4.15 14.73
C ILE A 94 17.10 4.75 13.71
N ARG A 95 16.45 5.86 14.09
CA ARG A 95 15.49 6.57 13.22
C ARG A 95 16.12 7.80 12.60
N LYS A 96 15.98 7.96 11.29
CA LYS A 96 16.25 9.19 10.55
C LYS A 96 14.92 9.70 10.01
N ILE A 97 14.48 10.85 10.52
CA ILE A 97 13.18 11.46 10.20
C ILE A 97 13.36 12.71 9.34
N ASN A 98 12.29 13.12 8.64
CA ASN A 98 12.27 14.30 7.78
C ASN A 98 13.35 14.25 6.68
N VAL A 99 13.60 13.07 6.13
CA VAL A 99 14.52 12.89 5.01
C VAL A 99 13.75 13.09 3.71
N ASN A 100 14.11 14.12 2.95
CA ASN A 100 13.48 14.39 1.65
C ASN A 100 13.92 13.34 0.63
N ASP A 101 13.00 12.56 0.11
CA ASP A 101 13.27 11.47 -0.84
C ASP A 101 13.59 11.94 -2.27
N SER A 102 13.31 13.20 -2.57
CA SER A 102 13.74 13.84 -3.82
C SER A 102 15.20 14.34 -3.74
N ASP A 103 15.82 14.35 -2.56
CA ASP A 103 17.20 14.75 -2.31
C ASP A 103 18.08 13.51 -2.09
N LYS A 104 18.80 13.11 -3.14
CA LYS A 104 19.69 11.93 -3.11
C LYS A 104 20.82 12.08 -2.09
N GLU A 105 21.33 13.28 -1.89
CA GLU A 105 22.40 13.53 -0.92
C GLU A 105 21.89 13.44 0.52
N ALA A 106 20.69 13.96 0.80
CA ALA A 106 20.05 13.80 2.11
C ALA A 106 19.79 12.32 2.41
N THR A 107 19.29 11.55 1.43
CA THR A 107 19.07 10.11 1.54
C THR A 107 20.38 9.38 1.82
N ARG A 108 21.42 9.65 1.02
CA ARG A 108 22.76 9.05 1.18
C ARG A 108 23.33 9.32 2.56
N LYS A 109 23.23 10.58 3.01
CA LYS A 109 23.68 10.99 4.35
C LYS A 109 22.96 10.22 5.45
N ALA A 110 21.64 10.12 5.38
CA ALA A 110 20.85 9.41 6.37
C ALA A 110 21.21 7.91 6.44
N ILE A 111 21.39 7.26 5.28
CA ILE A 111 21.85 5.86 5.20
C ILE A 111 23.25 5.73 5.82
N LYS A 112 24.17 6.61 5.43
CA LYS A 112 25.55 6.60 5.93
C LYS A 112 25.62 6.75 7.46
N GLU A 113 24.80 7.65 8.02
CA GLU A 113 24.71 7.83 9.47
C GLU A 113 24.21 6.55 10.17
N CYS A 114 23.22 5.84 9.60
CA CYS A 114 22.78 4.54 10.14
C CYS A 114 23.93 3.50 10.10
N ILE A 115 24.72 3.47 9.01
CA ILE A 115 25.88 2.58 8.89
C ILE A 115 26.93 2.93 9.94
N ASP A 116 27.25 4.21 10.13
CA ASP A 116 28.24 4.67 11.10
C ASP A 116 27.81 4.40 12.55
N GLU A 117 26.51 4.36 12.81
CA GLU A 117 25.95 3.93 14.11
C GLU A 117 25.93 2.39 14.27
N GLY A 118 26.37 1.64 13.27
CA GLY A 118 26.51 0.18 13.29
C GLY A 118 25.25 -0.58 12.98
N CYS A 119 24.33 0.00 12.21
CA CYS A 119 23.14 -0.72 11.74
C CYS A 119 23.52 -1.90 10.83
N ASN A 120 22.93 -3.06 11.11
CA ASN A 120 23.12 -4.27 10.30
C ASN A 120 22.10 -4.37 9.16
N ILE A 121 20.89 -3.83 9.39
CA ILE A 121 19.84 -3.73 8.38
C ILE A 121 19.26 -2.31 8.39
N ILE A 122 18.98 -1.77 7.21
CA ILE A 122 18.43 -0.40 7.04
C ILE A 122 17.19 -0.49 6.15
N PHE A 123 16.06 0.00 6.69
CA PHE A 123 14.81 0.15 5.96
C PHE A 123 14.69 1.57 5.40
N SER A 124 14.60 1.70 4.08
CA SER A 124 14.32 2.95 3.39
C SER A 124 12.88 2.91 2.87
N THR A 125 12.00 3.75 3.44
CA THR A 125 10.55 3.53 3.36
C THR A 125 9.86 4.22 2.18
N SER A 126 10.55 5.06 1.39
CA SER A 126 9.93 5.80 0.30
C SER A 126 10.50 5.46 -1.08
N TRP A 127 9.66 5.60 -2.10
CA TRP A 127 10.02 5.40 -3.51
C TRP A 127 11.29 6.14 -3.93
N GLY A 128 11.43 7.42 -3.56
CA GLY A 128 12.57 8.23 -3.96
C GLY A 128 13.92 7.79 -3.39
N TYR A 129 13.92 6.98 -2.34
CA TYR A 129 15.16 6.43 -1.76
C TYR A 129 15.77 5.28 -2.58
N MET A 130 15.04 4.69 -3.53
CA MET A 130 15.37 3.43 -4.19
C MET A 130 16.76 3.40 -4.81
N GLU A 131 17.06 4.35 -5.69
CA GLU A 131 18.35 4.37 -6.41
C GLU A 131 19.54 4.59 -5.47
N THR A 132 19.38 5.48 -4.49
CA THR A 132 20.43 5.77 -3.50
C THR A 132 20.65 4.55 -2.60
N THR A 133 19.56 3.87 -2.18
CA THR A 133 19.67 2.64 -1.38
C THR A 133 20.38 1.54 -2.16
N ALA A 134 20.07 1.36 -3.45
CA ALA A 134 20.73 0.38 -4.31
C ALA A 134 22.24 0.65 -4.42
N GLN A 135 22.66 1.92 -4.62
CA GLN A 135 24.07 2.31 -4.67
C GLN A 135 24.77 2.03 -3.33
N MET A 136 24.14 2.38 -2.21
CA MET A 136 24.69 2.14 -0.89
C MET A 136 24.84 0.63 -0.60
N ALA A 137 23.93 -0.20 -1.09
CA ALA A 137 24.03 -1.65 -0.95
C ALA A 137 25.23 -2.24 -1.69
N GLU A 138 25.60 -1.67 -2.82
CA GLU A 138 26.84 -2.07 -3.54
C GLU A 138 28.11 -1.62 -2.81
N GLU A 139 28.09 -0.43 -2.21
CA GLU A 139 29.23 0.13 -1.48
C GLU A 139 29.47 -0.54 -0.11
N TYR A 140 28.39 -1.03 0.52
CA TYR A 140 28.41 -1.62 1.85
C TYR A 140 27.86 -3.06 1.84
N PRO A 141 28.58 -4.03 1.28
CA PRO A 141 28.08 -5.40 1.08
C PRO A 141 27.81 -6.18 2.37
N ASP A 142 28.33 -5.72 3.50
CA ASP A 142 28.14 -6.33 4.82
C ASP A 142 26.92 -5.76 5.57
N VAL A 143 26.21 -4.78 5.00
CA VAL A 143 24.99 -4.20 5.54
C VAL A 143 23.81 -4.63 4.67
N TYR A 144 22.69 -4.99 5.30
CA TYR A 144 21.47 -5.36 4.60
C TYR A 144 20.58 -4.14 4.38
N PHE A 145 19.98 -4.06 3.21
CA PHE A 145 19.10 -2.96 2.81
C PHE A 145 17.76 -3.49 2.34
N SER A 146 16.69 -2.90 2.84
CA SER A 146 15.34 -3.24 2.46
C SER A 146 14.56 -1.99 2.10
N HIS A 147 14.13 -1.89 0.83
CA HIS A 147 13.48 -0.70 0.29
C HIS A 147 11.98 -0.92 0.11
N GLY A 148 11.16 -0.02 0.67
CA GLY A 148 9.71 -0.03 0.49
C GLY A 148 9.26 0.61 -0.82
N THR A 149 8.21 0.08 -1.45
CA THR A 149 7.50 0.61 -2.62
C THR A 149 8.19 0.53 -3.98
N GLY A 150 9.51 0.28 -4.05
CA GLY A 150 10.24 0.22 -5.31
C GLY A 150 10.16 -1.15 -6.02
N TYR A 151 11.17 -1.41 -6.85
CA TYR A 151 11.27 -2.68 -7.61
C TYR A 151 12.71 -3.19 -7.72
N MET A 152 13.71 -2.40 -7.28
CA MET A 152 15.12 -2.79 -7.39
C MET A 152 15.52 -3.75 -6.29
N SER A 153 16.37 -4.71 -6.63
CA SER A 153 17.01 -5.63 -5.71
C SER A 153 18.30 -6.15 -6.34
N ASN A 154 19.21 -6.72 -5.55
CA ASN A 154 20.44 -7.34 -6.07
C ASN A 154 20.56 -8.83 -5.74
N GLY A 155 19.55 -9.43 -5.09
CA GLY A 155 19.55 -10.83 -4.73
C GLY A 155 20.65 -11.22 -3.72
N LYS A 156 21.17 -10.28 -2.95
CA LYS A 156 22.23 -10.45 -1.96
C LYS A 156 21.89 -9.73 -0.66
N ASN A 157 22.30 -8.47 -0.55
CA ASN A 157 22.10 -7.64 0.63
C ASN A 157 21.07 -6.52 0.41
N PHE A 158 20.39 -6.48 -0.73
CA PHE A 158 19.36 -5.50 -1.04
C PHE A 158 18.13 -6.16 -1.64
N ASN A 159 16.97 -5.92 -1.02
CA ASN A 159 15.67 -6.32 -1.54
C ASN A 159 14.68 -5.16 -1.56
N ASN A 160 13.56 -5.43 -2.21
CA ASN A 160 12.38 -4.57 -2.20
C ASN A 160 11.24 -5.28 -1.45
N TYR A 161 10.43 -4.49 -0.73
CA TYR A 161 9.21 -4.99 -0.11
C TYR A 161 8.02 -4.07 -0.40
N PHE A 162 6.86 -4.68 -0.60
CA PHE A 162 5.58 -4.00 -0.66
C PHE A 162 4.42 -4.98 -0.38
N GLY A 163 3.18 -4.56 -0.62
CA GLY A 163 2.03 -5.42 -0.36
C GLY A 163 0.85 -5.20 -1.28
N ARG A 164 -0.02 -6.20 -1.30
CA ARG A 164 -1.24 -6.25 -2.12
C ARG A 164 -2.37 -5.48 -1.47
N ILE A 165 -2.21 -4.16 -1.31
CA ILE A 165 -3.20 -3.30 -0.64
C ILE A 165 -4.55 -3.29 -1.38
N TYR A 166 -4.58 -3.63 -2.67
CA TYR A 166 -5.81 -3.79 -3.42
C TYR A 166 -6.74 -4.86 -2.84
N GLN A 167 -6.22 -5.87 -2.12
CA GLN A 167 -7.04 -6.90 -1.49
C GLN A 167 -7.95 -6.32 -0.39
N PRO A 168 -7.44 -5.63 0.66
CA PRO A 168 -8.32 -4.98 1.63
C PRO A 168 -9.11 -3.81 1.02
N ARG A 169 -8.64 -3.18 -0.07
CA ARG A 169 -9.44 -2.19 -0.83
C ARG A 169 -10.72 -2.80 -1.39
N TYR A 170 -10.65 -4.01 -1.94
CA TYR A 170 -11.83 -4.74 -2.40
C TYR A 170 -12.85 -4.94 -1.26
N LEU A 171 -12.39 -5.37 -0.08
CA LEU A 171 -13.27 -5.55 1.07
C LEU A 171 -13.87 -4.23 1.55
N SER A 172 -13.08 -3.15 1.57
CA SER A 172 -13.60 -1.83 1.92
C SER A 172 -14.62 -1.31 0.90
N GLY A 173 -14.49 -1.69 -0.36
CA GLY A 173 -15.50 -1.45 -1.39
C GLY A 173 -16.83 -2.16 -1.10
N ILE A 174 -16.79 -3.41 -0.64
CA ILE A 174 -18.00 -4.13 -0.18
C ILE A 174 -18.67 -3.35 0.95
N VAL A 175 -17.89 -2.92 1.97
CA VAL A 175 -18.43 -2.14 3.09
C VAL A 175 -19.08 -0.85 2.60
N ALA A 176 -18.42 -0.11 1.69
CA ALA A 176 -18.98 1.12 1.12
C ALA A 176 -20.28 0.87 0.35
N GLY A 177 -20.29 -0.14 -0.52
CA GLY A 177 -21.47 -0.50 -1.34
C GLY A 177 -22.68 -0.92 -0.52
N MET A 178 -22.47 -1.58 0.63
CA MET A 178 -23.52 -1.98 1.55
C MET A 178 -24.10 -0.81 2.37
N ASN A 179 -23.31 0.26 2.60
CA ASN A 179 -23.69 1.36 3.49
C ASN A 179 -24.18 2.61 2.77
N THR A 180 -23.84 2.82 1.49
CA THR A 180 -24.34 3.97 0.73
C THR A 180 -25.85 3.93 0.57
N LYS A 181 -26.50 5.06 0.78
CA LYS A 181 -27.95 5.28 0.59
C LYS A 181 -28.24 6.09 -0.67
N THR A 182 -27.30 6.94 -1.07
CA THR A 182 -27.43 7.78 -2.27
C THR A 182 -26.95 7.10 -3.55
N ASN A 183 -26.29 5.93 -3.44
CA ASN A 183 -25.54 5.28 -4.51
C ASN A 183 -24.40 6.15 -5.07
N LYS A 184 -23.90 7.10 -4.29
CA LYS A 184 -22.78 7.97 -4.65
C LYS A 184 -21.70 7.87 -3.61
N ILE A 185 -20.56 7.36 -4.03
CA ILE A 185 -19.38 7.15 -3.19
C ILE A 185 -18.26 8.06 -3.68
N GLY A 186 -17.63 8.79 -2.78
CA GLY A 186 -16.50 9.65 -3.08
C GLY A 186 -15.17 8.99 -2.79
N TYR A 187 -14.20 9.15 -3.69
CA TYR A 187 -12.84 8.65 -3.54
C TYR A 187 -11.84 9.80 -3.70
N VAL A 188 -11.12 10.12 -2.64
CA VAL A 188 -10.01 11.09 -2.67
C VAL A 188 -8.74 10.32 -3.01
N ALA A 189 -8.18 10.56 -4.20
CA ALA A 189 -7.03 9.84 -4.72
C ALA A 189 -5.78 10.72 -4.71
N ALA A 190 -4.66 10.20 -4.21
CA ALA A 190 -3.38 10.93 -4.17
C ALA A 190 -2.84 11.21 -5.57
N MET A 191 -2.91 10.22 -6.47
CA MET A 191 -2.35 10.28 -7.83
C MET A 191 -3.38 9.87 -8.87
N GLY A 192 -3.09 10.19 -10.12
CA GLY A 192 -3.90 9.81 -11.27
C GLY A 192 -3.55 8.43 -11.83
N SER A 193 -3.85 8.24 -13.12
CA SER A 193 -3.71 6.95 -13.81
C SER A 193 -2.25 6.49 -13.99
N GLU A 194 -1.30 7.35 -13.74
CA GLU A 194 0.14 7.07 -13.81
C GLU A 194 0.66 6.26 -12.60
N ASN A 195 -0.11 6.18 -11.52
CA ASN A 195 0.27 5.46 -10.31
C ASN A 195 -0.54 4.16 -10.17
N SER A 196 0.15 3.02 -10.31
CA SER A 196 -0.47 1.69 -10.30
C SER A 196 -1.02 1.28 -8.92
N GLU A 197 -0.45 1.78 -7.82
CA GLU A 197 -0.97 1.52 -6.48
C GLU A 197 -2.34 2.17 -6.31
N VAL A 198 -2.46 3.45 -6.67
CA VAL A 198 -3.71 4.20 -6.55
C VAL A 198 -4.78 3.66 -7.49
N THR A 199 -4.44 3.42 -8.77
CA THR A 199 -5.40 2.88 -9.75
C THR A 199 -5.84 1.46 -9.41
N GLY A 200 -4.91 0.58 -9.03
CA GLY A 200 -5.25 -0.76 -8.57
C GLY A 200 -6.12 -0.77 -7.31
N GLY A 201 -5.90 0.21 -6.42
CA GLY A 201 -6.74 0.45 -5.25
C GLY A 201 -8.15 0.91 -5.59
N ILE A 202 -8.29 1.85 -6.54
CA ILE A 202 -9.59 2.33 -7.04
C ILE A 202 -10.35 1.19 -7.73
N ASP A 203 -9.69 0.44 -8.61
CA ASP A 203 -10.31 -0.65 -9.35
C ASP A 203 -10.79 -1.77 -8.42
N ALA A 204 -9.97 -2.16 -7.46
CA ALA A 204 -10.35 -3.17 -6.47
C ALA A 204 -11.51 -2.70 -5.60
N PHE A 205 -11.49 -1.44 -5.15
CA PHE A 205 -12.59 -0.83 -4.41
C PHE A 205 -13.88 -0.82 -5.25
N ALA A 206 -13.80 -0.41 -6.51
CA ALA A 206 -14.93 -0.39 -7.42
C ALA A 206 -15.53 -1.77 -7.66
N LEU A 207 -14.69 -2.80 -7.85
CA LEU A 207 -15.14 -4.19 -7.95
C LEU A 207 -15.84 -4.66 -6.66
N GLY A 208 -15.31 -4.27 -5.48
CA GLY A 208 -15.94 -4.55 -4.21
C GLY A 208 -17.32 -3.91 -4.09
N VAL A 209 -17.44 -2.63 -4.41
CA VAL A 209 -18.74 -1.91 -4.45
C VAL A 209 -19.71 -2.60 -5.41
N TYR A 210 -19.27 -2.86 -6.64
CA TYR A 210 -20.10 -3.46 -7.68
C TYR A 210 -20.63 -4.84 -7.29
N SER A 211 -19.85 -5.62 -6.54
CA SER A 211 -20.24 -6.98 -6.12
C SER A 211 -21.48 -7.02 -5.22
N VAL A 212 -21.78 -5.93 -4.52
CA VAL A 212 -22.93 -5.81 -3.57
C VAL A 212 -23.93 -4.74 -3.96
N ASN A 213 -23.50 -3.72 -4.73
CA ASN A 213 -24.35 -2.62 -5.16
C ASN A 213 -23.98 -2.15 -6.59
N PRO A 214 -24.43 -2.86 -7.64
CA PRO A 214 -24.13 -2.50 -9.02
C PRO A 214 -24.67 -1.14 -9.49
N SER A 215 -25.58 -0.51 -8.71
CA SER A 215 -26.14 0.79 -9.00
C SER A 215 -25.31 1.95 -8.46
N ALA A 216 -24.36 1.68 -7.57
CA ALA A 216 -23.54 2.74 -6.99
C ALA A 216 -22.52 3.28 -8.00
N GLN A 217 -22.26 4.57 -7.90
CA GLN A 217 -21.28 5.28 -8.70
C GLN A 217 -20.17 5.81 -7.81
N ILE A 218 -18.93 5.68 -8.28
CA ILE A 218 -17.74 6.16 -7.58
C ILE A 218 -17.24 7.43 -8.28
N TYR A 219 -17.14 8.51 -7.53
CA TYR A 219 -16.62 9.79 -7.98
C TYR A 219 -15.23 9.99 -7.43
N VAL A 220 -14.24 10.09 -8.31
CA VAL A 220 -12.83 10.24 -7.92
C VAL A 220 -12.39 11.70 -8.06
N LYS A 221 -11.70 12.20 -7.03
CA LYS A 221 -10.99 13.49 -7.04
C LYS A 221 -9.52 13.26 -6.74
N VAL A 222 -8.66 13.67 -7.67
CA VAL A 222 -7.21 13.52 -7.57
C VAL A 222 -6.61 14.78 -6.95
N THR A 223 -5.75 14.62 -5.95
CA THR A 223 -5.03 15.72 -5.28
C THR A 223 -3.67 16.02 -5.89
N ASN A 224 -3.09 15.07 -6.63
CA ASN A 224 -1.71 15.06 -7.13
C ASN A 224 -0.67 15.19 -6.01
N SER A 225 -1.00 14.70 -4.83
CA SER A 225 -0.12 14.64 -3.66
C SER A 225 -0.56 13.51 -2.72
N TRP A 226 0.40 12.84 -2.11
CA TRP A 226 0.13 11.89 -1.02
C TRP A 226 -0.27 12.60 0.26
N TYR A 227 0.32 13.75 0.54
CA TYR A 227 0.07 14.55 1.74
C TYR A 227 -0.11 16.02 1.35
N ASP A 228 -1.35 16.47 1.31
CA ASP A 228 -1.75 17.88 1.16
C ASP A 228 -3.08 18.10 1.87
N PRO A 229 -3.04 18.53 3.15
CA PRO A 229 -4.24 18.77 3.95
C PRO A 229 -5.28 19.67 3.28
N ALA A 230 -4.84 20.69 2.54
CA ALA A 230 -5.72 21.62 1.89
C ALA A 230 -6.40 21.00 0.65
N ALA A 231 -5.63 20.30 -0.19
CA ALA A 231 -6.14 19.64 -1.38
C ALA A 231 -7.07 18.46 -1.00
N GLU A 232 -6.71 17.65 0.00
CA GLU A 232 -7.53 16.54 0.48
C GLU A 232 -8.87 17.02 1.04
N LYS A 233 -8.84 18.08 1.85
CA LYS A 233 -10.05 18.73 2.37
C LYS A 233 -10.93 19.28 1.26
N ALA A 234 -10.36 19.95 0.26
CA ALA A 234 -11.09 20.50 -0.87
C ALA A 234 -11.72 19.40 -1.75
N ALA A 235 -10.98 18.33 -2.00
CA ALA A 235 -11.44 17.16 -2.74
C ALA A 235 -12.61 16.47 -2.02
N ALA A 236 -12.49 16.22 -0.73
CA ALA A 236 -13.56 15.64 0.08
C ALA A 236 -14.80 16.54 0.14
N SER A 237 -14.63 17.87 0.33
CA SER A 237 -15.75 18.83 0.29
C SER A 237 -16.49 18.78 -1.04
N THR A 238 -15.77 18.75 -2.17
CA THR A 238 -16.37 18.66 -3.50
C THR A 238 -17.21 17.37 -3.66
N LEU A 239 -16.72 16.24 -3.16
CA LEU A 239 -17.44 14.96 -3.22
C LEU A 239 -18.71 14.98 -2.35
N LEU A 240 -18.62 15.59 -1.17
CA LEU A 240 -19.78 15.79 -0.29
C LEU A 240 -20.84 16.69 -0.92
N ASP A 241 -20.43 17.77 -1.61
CA ASP A 241 -21.34 18.67 -2.35
C ASP A 241 -22.00 17.97 -3.55
N MET A 242 -21.39 16.91 -4.09
CA MET A 242 -21.98 16.04 -5.10
C MET A 242 -22.96 15.01 -4.52
N ASN A 243 -23.23 15.09 -3.20
CA ASN A 243 -24.10 14.19 -2.45
C ASN A 243 -23.53 12.77 -2.32
N CYS A 244 -22.19 12.62 -2.27
CA CYS A 244 -21.57 11.37 -1.85
C CYS A 244 -21.81 11.18 -0.35
N ASP A 245 -22.25 9.99 0.06
CA ASP A 245 -22.57 9.65 1.44
C ASP A 245 -21.64 8.60 2.09
N VAL A 246 -20.63 8.18 1.34
CA VAL A 246 -19.46 7.45 1.81
C VAL A 246 -18.22 8.08 1.19
N ILE A 247 -17.24 8.47 2.00
CA ILE A 247 -15.98 9.06 1.53
C ILE A 247 -14.83 8.12 1.87
N THR A 248 -14.09 7.68 0.87
CA THR A 248 -12.83 6.94 1.04
C THR A 248 -11.66 7.73 0.49
N GLN A 249 -10.46 7.32 0.85
CA GLN A 249 -9.25 7.99 0.38
C GLN A 249 -8.09 7.05 0.12
N HIS A 250 -7.10 7.57 -0.60
CA HIS A 250 -5.79 6.99 -0.83
C HIS A 250 -4.74 8.11 -0.66
N CYS A 251 -4.82 8.82 0.47
CA CYS A 251 -3.98 9.95 0.87
C CYS A 251 -3.62 9.78 2.36
N ASP A 252 -2.78 10.66 2.89
CA ASP A 252 -2.16 10.46 4.20
C ASP A 252 -2.81 11.20 5.35
N THR A 253 -3.69 12.20 5.09
CA THR A 253 -4.32 12.95 6.18
C THR A 253 -5.66 12.37 6.61
N THR A 254 -6.14 12.76 7.78
CA THR A 254 -7.47 12.36 8.30
C THR A 254 -8.58 13.33 7.90
N TYR A 255 -8.29 14.38 7.13
CA TYR A 255 -9.27 15.41 6.79
C TYR A 255 -10.51 14.91 6.05
N PRO A 256 -10.43 13.97 5.10
CA PRO A 256 -11.61 13.41 4.45
C PRO A 256 -12.58 12.75 5.45
N GLN A 257 -12.06 12.02 6.47
CA GLN A 257 -12.86 11.36 7.50
C GLN A 257 -13.49 12.39 8.45
N LEU A 258 -12.73 13.39 8.86
CA LEU A 258 -13.23 14.47 9.72
C LEU A 258 -14.36 15.25 9.05
N LEU A 259 -14.26 15.54 7.75
CA LEU A 259 -15.31 16.19 6.99
C LEU A 259 -16.54 15.31 6.82
N ALA A 260 -16.37 14.01 6.54
CA ALA A 260 -17.46 13.06 6.47
C ALA A 260 -18.23 13.03 7.81
N GLN A 261 -17.53 12.98 8.95
CA GLN A 261 -18.13 13.05 10.26
C GLN A 261 -18.91 14.35 10.51
N GLN A 262 -18.34 15.49 10.15
CA GLN A 262 -19.02 16.80 10.27
C GLN A 262 -20.31 16.87 9.43
N LYS A 263 -20.37 16.12 8.32
CA LYS A 263 -21.53 16.04 7.45
C LYS A 263 -22.49 14.90 7.76
N ASN A 264 -22.22 14.13 8.82
CA ASN A 264 -22.98 12.94 9.22
C ASN A 264 -23.11 11.90 8.10
N VAL A 265 -22.03 11.66 7.36
CA VAL A 265 -21.91 10.61 6.35
C VAL A 265 -20.76 9.68 6.72
N TYR A 266 -20.71 8.53 6.07
CA TYR A 266 -19.71 7.53 6.38
C TYR A 266 -18.35 7.81 5.72
N SER A 267 -17.31 7.21 6.30
CA SER A 267 -15.97 7.24 5.73
C SER A 267 -15.25 5.91 5.82
N ILE A 268 -14.19 5.78 5.04
CA ILE A 268 -13.26 4.65 5.06
C ILE A 268 -11.84 5.20 5.09
N GLY A 269 -11.09 4.82 6.12
CA GLY A 269 -9.72 5.28 6.34
C GLY A 269 -8.67 4.56 5.52
N TYR A 270 -7.44 5.10 5.54
CA TYR A 270 -6.27 4.53 4.89
C TYR A 270 -5.00 4.71 5.73
N ASN A 271 -4.02 3.83 5.51
CA ASN A 271 -2.73 3.71 6.20
C ASN A 271 -2.86 3.30 7.67
N SER A 272 -3.60 4.05 8.48
CA SER A 272 -3.81 3.81 9.90
C SER A 272 -5.28 3.64 10.23
N ASP A 273 -5.57 3.15 11.43
CA ASP A 273 -6.94 3.10 11.96
C ASP A 273 -7.43 4.52 12.27
N MET A 274 -8.29 5.03 11.40
CA MET A 274 -8.89 6.37 11.50
C MET A 274 -10.21 6.39 12.28
N SER A 275 -10.61 5.27 12.88
CA SER A 275 -11.79 5.24 13.77
C SER A 275 -11.61 6.11 15.01
N LYS A 276 -10.37 6.35 15.43
CA LYS A 276 -10.04 7.25 16.54
C LYS A 276 -10.24 8.73 16.19
N ASP A 277 -10.02 9.08 14.91
CA ASP A 277 -10.13 10.47 14.43
C ASP A 277 -11.58 10.82 14.07
N ALA A 278 -12.32 9.87 13.52
CA ALA A 278 -13.70 10.05 13.09
C ALA A 278 -14.60 8.88 13.55
N PRO A 279 -14.80 8.73 14.87
CA PRO A 279 -15.47 7.56 15.46
C PRO A 279 -16.92 7.37 14.99
N ASP A 280 -17.62 8.45 14.64
CA ASP A 280 -19.03 8.37 14.22
C ASP A 280 -19.18 8.16 12.70
N ALA A 281 -18.11 8.31 11.93
CA ALA A 281 -18.13 8.21 10.48
C ALA A 281 -17.36 7.01 9.92
N CYS A 282 -16.24 6.64 10.56
CA CYS A 282 -15.32 5.64 10.03
C CYS A 282 -15.90 4.23 10.14
N LEU A 283 -16.31 3.65 9.01
CA LEU A 283 -16.82 2.27 8.96
C LEU A 283 -15.71 1.23 9.10
N CYS A 284 -14.57 1.50 8.51
CA CYS A 284 -13.36 0.68 8.55
C CYS A 284 -12.16 1.47 8.03
N SER A 285 -10.97 0.92 8.20
CA SER A 285 -9.74 1.46 7.61
C SER A 285 -8.96 0.38 6.89
N VAL A 286 -8.42 0.72 5.72
CA VAL A 286 -7.47 -0.11 4.98
C VAL A 286 -6.08 0.20 5.50
N ILE A 287 -5.46 -0.74 6.21
CA ILE A 287 -4.22 -0.51 6.95
C ILE A 287 -3.10 -1.46 6.53
N TRP A 288 -1.87 -1.07 6.84
CA TRP A 288 -0.67 -1.87 6.69
C TRP A 288 -0.25 -2.49 8.03
N ASN A 289 0.10 -3.77 8.01
CA ASN A 289 0.71 -4.46 9.14
C ASN A 289 2.20 -4.71 8.87
N TRP A 290 2.96 -3.63 8.74
CA TRP A 290 4.37 -3.70 8.43
C TRP A 290 5.19 -4.48 9.46
N SER A 291 4.71 -4.60 10.71
CA SER A 291 5.41 -5.37 11.75
C SER A 291 5.66 -6.82 11.34
N ALA A 292 4.77 -7.43 10.57
CA ALA A 292 4.95 -8.80 10.10
C ALA A 292 6.19 -8.92 9.20
N TYR A 293 6.30 -8.02 8.20
CA TYR A 293 7.46 -8.00 7.32
C TYR A 293 8.75 -7.62 8.04
N TYR A 294 8.75 -6.54 8.82
CA TYR A 294 9.95 -6.07 9.52
C TYR A 294 10.46 -7.11 10.51
N THR A 295 9.57 -7.80 11.23
CA THR A 295 9.95 -8.90 12.12
C THR A 295 10.64 -10.02 11.35
N ALA A 296 10.07 -10.47 10.23
CA ALA A 296 10.64 -11.55 9.42
C ALA A 296 12.00 -11.14 8.82
N ALA A 297 12.10 -9.91 8.29
CA ALA A 297 13.34 -9.40 7.70
C ALA A 297 14.49 -9.30 8.72
N VAL A 298 14.23 -8.71 9.89
CA VAL A 298 15.25 -8.59 10.95
C VAL A 298 15.59 -9.96 11.53
N GLN A 299 14.60 -10.84 11.71
CA GLN A 299 14.86 -12.20 12.17
C GLN A 299 15.75 -12.99 11.20
N SER A 300 15.55 -12.81 9.88
CA SER A 300 16.40 -13.48 8.87
C SER A 300 17.86 -13.02 8.91
N VAL A 301 18.11 -11.76 9.27
CA VAL A 301 19.48 -11.25 9.51
C VAL A 301 20.06 -11.83 10.79
N ILE A 302 19.26 -11.93 11.85
CA ILE A 302 19.69 -12.59 13.10
C ILE A 302 20.08 -14.05 12.84
N ASP A 303 19.25 -14.77 12.09
CA ASP A 303 19.43 -16.20 11.81
C ASP A 303 20.48 -16.47 10.71
N GLY A 304 20.97 -15.44 10.01
CA GLY A 304 21.87 -15.59 8.86
C GLY A 304 21.21 -16.23 7.63
N THR A 305 19.90 -16.10 7.52
CA THR A 305 19.06 -16.67 6.44
C THR A 305 18.55 -15.65 5.44
N TRP A 306 19.01 -14.39 5.53
CA TRP A 306 18.65 -13.36 4.55
C TRP A 306 19.14 -13.76 3.15
N ASP A 307 18.25 -13.73 2.17
CA ASP A 307 18.52 -14.16 0.80
C ASP A 307 18.38 -13.03 -0.27
N GLY A 308 17.99 -11.82 0.14
CA GLY A 308 17.80 -10.69 -0.76
C GLY A 308 16.57 -10.79 -1.66
N SER A 309 15.67 -11.75 -1.40
CA SER A 309 14.44 -11.93 -2.17
C SER A 309 13.47 -10.78 -1.95
N ASN A 310 12.82 -10.33 -3.03
CA ASN A 310 11.74 -9.35 -2.94
C ASN A 310 10.53 -9.93 -2.20
N TYR A 311 9.85 -9.07 -1.44
CA TYR A 311 8.66 -9.43 -0.69
C TYR A 311 7.42 -8.68 -1.21
N TYR A 312 6.34 -9.40 -1.48
CA TYR A 312 5.06 -8.82 -1.88
C TYR A 312 3.91 -9.53 -1.17
N GLY A 313 3.65 -9.11 0.08
CA GLY A 313 2.69 -9.76 0.97
C GLY A 313 1.24 -9.41 0.67
N GLY A 314 0.33 -10.31 0.99
CA GLY A 314 -1.12 -10.13 0.90
C GLY A 314 -1.76 -9.85 2.27
N MET A 315 -3.08 -9.99 2.34
CA MET A 315 -3.86 -9.76 3.58
C MET A 315 -3.47 -10.69 4.73
N ASN A 316 -2.99 -11.90 4.42
CA ASN A 316 -2.55 -12.84 5.45
C ASN A 316 -1.26 -12.41 6.13
N GLU A 317 -0.51 -11.48 5.51
CA GLU A 317 0.80 -11.01 5.96
C GLU A 317 0.75 -9.55 6.39
N ILE A 318 0.71 -8.59 5.44
CA ILE A 318 0.89 -7.16 5.71
C ILE A 318 -0.31 -6.26 5.38
N GLY A 319 -1.28 -6.73 4.60
CA GLY A 319 -2.48 -5.95 4.27
C GLY A 319 -3.64 -6.35 5.18
N ARG A 320 -4.28 -5.41 5.87
CA ARG A 320 -5.46 -5.66 6.71
C ARG A 320 -6.57 -4.66 6.42
N ALA A 321 -7.82 -5.14 6.47
CA ALA A 321 -8.97 -4.30 6.67
C ALA A 321 -9.30 -4.34 8.17
N HIS A 322 -9.23 -3.21 8.84
CA HIS A 322 -9.70 -3.08 10.22
C HIS A 322 -11.16 -2.64 10.17
N VAL A 323 -12.04 -3.46 10.72
CA VAL A 323 -13.50 -3.24 10.74
C VAL A 323 -13.95 -3.03 12.17
#